data_5b8301308e73162a8b495fc1f24f809a
#
_entry.id   5b8301308e73162a8b495fc1f24f809a
#
_cell.length_a   1.000
_cell.length_b   1.000
_cell.length_c   1.000
_cell.angle_alpha   90.00
_cell.angle_beta   90.00
_cell.angle_gamma   90.00
#
_symmetry.space_group_name_H-M   'P 1'
#
loop_
_entity.id
_entity.type
_entity.pdbx_description
1 polymer ?
#
loop_
_entity_poly.entity_id
_entity_poly.type
_entity_poly.pdbx_seq_one_letter_code
_entity_poly.pdbx_strand_id
1 'polypeptide(L)'
;MNQEAILAVLPSSKDDAKSLKEIAKEMGLDITAYVDWIRVERRLSSSLRALARWGLVALERRQRDNGHKFWYNAYWKTDPAE
;
A
#
# COMPACT_ATOMS: atom_id res chain seq x y z
N MET A 1 7.93 -0.21 -10.92
CA MET A 1 6.50 0.13 -10.77
C MET A 1 6.36 1.65 -10.73
N ASN A 2 5.36 2.18 -11.41
CA ASN A 2 5.18 3.63 -11.53
C ASN A 2 4.65 4.24 -10.22
N GLN A 3 5.44 5.14 -9.64
CA GLN A 3 5.07 5.78 -8.36
C GLN A 3 3.86 6.70 -8.50
N GLU A 4 3.69 7.36 -9.64
CA GLU A 4 2.51 8.20 -9.88
C GLU A 4 1.23 7.38 -9.90
N ALA A 5 1.26 6.19 -10.47
CA ALA A 5 0.11 5.29 -10.48
C ALA A 5 -0.25 4.83 -9.07
N ILE A 6 0.75 4.60 -8.23
CA ILE A 6 0.52 4.25 -6.83
C ILE A 6 -0.14 5.41 -6.09
N LEU A 7 0.40 6.61 -6.23
CA LEU A 7 -0.15 7.80 -5.58
C LEU A 7 -1.59 8.08 -6.02
N ALA A 8 -1.91 7.79 -7.27
CA ALA A 8 -3.24 8.02 -7.81
C ALA A 8 -4.33 7.18 -7.12
N VAL A 9 -3.98 6.00 -6.61
CA VAL A 9 -4.96 5.12 -5.97
C VAL A 9 -4.95 5.21 -4.44
N LEU A 10 -4.00 5.96 -3.86
CA LEU A 10 -3.92 6.09 -2.41
C LEU A 10 -4.91 7.13 -1.90
N PRO A 11 -5.59 6.84 -0.78
CA PRO A 11 -6.43 7.84 -0.13
C PRO A 11 -5.57 8.91 0.54
N SER A 12 -6.15 10.08 0.77
CA SER A 12 -5.49 11.20 1.44
C SER A 12 -5.75 11.21 2.94
N SER A 13 -6.56 10.28 3.42
CA SER A 13 -6.95 10.20 4.83
C SER A 13 -6.42 8.94 5.47
N LYS A 14 -5.89 9.07 6.68
CA LYS A 14 -5.47 7.94 7.49
C LYS A 14 -6.62 6.98 7.77
N ASP A 15 -7.83 7.49 7.94
CA ASP A 15 -9.00 6.67 8.21
C ASP A 15 -9.37 5.75 7.05
N ASP A 16 -9.02 6.15 5.82
CA ASP A 16 -9.28 5.39 4.60
C ASP A 16 -8.05 4.61 4.12
N ALA A 17 -7.00 4.53 4.94
CA ALA A 17 -5.75 3.89 4.58
C ALA A 17 -5.95 2.47 4.04
N LYS A 18 -5.16 2.10 3.02
CA LYS A 18 -5.30 0.85 2.29
C LYS A 18 -4.13 -0.08 2.53
N SER A 19 -4.42 -1.39 2.55
CA SER A 19 -3.40 -2.42 2.58
C SER A 19 -2.73 -2.58 1.20
N LEU A 20 -1.60 -3.29 1.16
CA LEU A 20 -0.92 -3.60 -0.10
C LEU A 20 -1.84 -4.31 -1.09
N LYS A 21 -2.64 -5.27 -0.62
CA LYS A 21 -3.57 -6.00 -1.46
C LYS A 21 -4.63 -5.11 -2.08
N GLU A 22 -5.18 -4.20 -1.29
CA GLU A 22 -6.19 -3.26 -1.76
C GLU A 22 -5.61 -2.32 -2.81
N ILE A 23 -4.39 -1.83 -2.59
CA ILE A 23 -3.69 -0.98 -3.55
C ILE A 23 -3.46 -1.74 -4.87
N ALA A 24 -2.98 -2.99 -4.78
CA ALA A 24 -2.74 -3.80 -5.96
C ALA A 24 -4.02 -4.04 -6.77
N LYS A 25 -5.12 -4.32 -6.10
CA LYS A 25 -6.42 -4.51 -6.76
C LYS A 25 -6.88 -3.26 -7.48
N GLU A 26 -6.73 -2.10 -6.85
CA GLU A 26 -7.14 -0.84 -7.45
C GLU A 26 -6.27 -0.44 -8.63
N MET A 27 -5.02 -0.87 -8.63
CA MET A 27 -4.13 -0.66 -9.78
C MET A 27 -4.40 -1.64 -10.92
N GLY A 28 -5.32 -2.60 -10.72
CA GLY A 28 -5.64 -3.59 -11.73
C GLY A 28 -4.59 -4.68 -11.89
N LEU A 29 -3.76 -4.89 -10.88
CA LEU A 29 -2.72 -5.90 -10.93
C LEU A 29 -3.31 -7.29 -10.66
N ASP A 30 -2.82 -8.29 -11.41
CA ASP A 30 -3.23 -9.67 -11.21
C ASP A 30 -2.51 -10.25 -10.01
N ILE A 31 -3.28 -10.57 -8.96
CA ILE A 31 -2.77 -11.13 -7.72
C ILE A 31 -3.45 -12.45 -7.37
N THR A 32 -4.11 -13.10 -8.34
CA THR A 32 -4.83 -14.35 -8.10
C THR A 32 -3.89 -15.52 -7.85
N ALA A 33 -2.76 -15.57 -8.57
CA ALA A 33 -1.75 -16.58 -8.34
C ALA A 33 -0.78 -16.14 -7.23
N TYR A 34 -0.45 -17.08 -6.35
CA TYR A 34 0.44 -16.77 -5.20
C TYR A 34 1.82 -16.25 -5.64
N VAL A 35 2.38 -16.82 -6.69
CA VAL A 35 3.68 -16.38 -7.22
C VAL A 35 3.61 -14.94 -7.73
N ASP A 36 2.54 -14.60 -8.43
CA ASP A 36 2.34 -13.25 -8.94
C ASP A 36 2.13 -12.26 -7.79
N TRP A 37 1.40 -12.66 -6.76
CA TRP A 37 1.23 -11.85 -5.57
C TRP A 37 2.55 -11.52 -4.89
N ILE A 38 3.46 -12.50 -4.74
CA ILE A 38 4.77 -12.26 -4.13
C ILE A 38 5.57 -11.22 -4.92
N ARG A 39 5.56 -11.31 -6.25
CA ARG A 39 6.26 -10.33 -7.10
C ARG A 39 5.68 -8.93 -6.95
N VAL A 40 4.36 -8.83 -6.98
CA VAL A 40 3.65 -7.56 -6.83
C VAL A 40 3.93 -6.97 -5.45
N GLU A 41 3.84 -7.79 -4.41
CA GLU A 41 4.09 -7.36 -3.03
C GLU A 41 5.48 -6.75 -2.88
N ARG A 42 6.51 -7.40 -3.41
CA ARG A 42 7.90 -6.92 -3.32
C ARG A 42 8.08 -5.58 -4.02
N ARG A 43 7.57 -5.47 -5.25
CA ARG A 43 7.69 -4.23 -6.03
C ARG A 43 6.91 -3.09 -5.41
N LEU A 44 5.68 -3.36 -5.03
CA LEU A 44 4.79 -2.36 -4.44
C LEU A 44 5.33 -1.89 -3.09
N SER A 45 5.77 -2.81 -2.24
CA SER A 45 6.35 -2.49 -0.94
C SER A 45 7.62 -1.63 -1.09
N SER A 46 8.49 -1.97 -2.03
CA SER A 46 9.70 -1.20 -2.31
C SER A 46 9.38 0.22 -2.78
N SER A 47 8.42 0.36 -3.68
CA SER A 47 7.99 1.66 -4.19
C SER A 47 7.35 2.51 -3.09
N LEU A 48 6.53 1.91 -2.24
CA LEU A 48 5.90 2.61 -1.12
C LEU A 48 6.93 3.06 -0.08
N ARG A 49 7.96 2.27 0.17
CA ARG A 49 9.07 2.68 1.05
C ARG A 49 9.79 3.90 0.51
N ALA A 50 10.06 3.90 -0.79
CA ALA A 50 10.71 5.04 -1.44
C ALA A 50 9.85 6.30 -1.30
N LEU A 51 8.54 6.18 -1.55
CA LEU A 51 7.61 7.29 -1.40
C LEU A 51 7.52 7.77 0.06
N ALA A 52 7.58 6.85 1.02
CA ALA A 52 7.58 7.20 2.43
C ALA A 52 8.84 7.98 2.83
N ARG A 53 9.99 7.62 2.26
CA ARG A 53 11.24 8.37 2.49
C ARG A 53 11.14 9.81 1.99
N TRP A 54 10.39 10.02 0.90
CA TRP A 54 10.19 11.35 0.34
C TRP A 54 9.08 12.14 1.05
N GLY A 55 8.41 11.53 2.04
CA GLY A 55 7.33 12.18 2.77
C GLY A 55 6.02 12.24 2.01
N LEU A 56 5.88 11.47 0.93
CA LEU A 56 4.68 11.47 0.10
C LEU A 56 3.63 10.45 0.54
N VAL A 57 4.04 9.47 1.31
CA VAL A 57 3.19 8.39 1.81
C VAL A 57 3.50 8.16 3.29
N ALA A 58 2.46 7.94 4.06
CA ALA A 58 2.58 7.48 5.44
C ALA A 58 2.08 6.05 5.54
N LEU A 59 2.54 5.34 6.56
CA LEU A 59 2.09 3.98 6.82
C LEU A 59 1.91 3.75 8.31
N GLU A 60 1.03 2.84 8.64
CA GLU A 60 0.76 2.44 10.01
C GLU A 60 0.58 0.93 10.04
N ARG A 61 1.17 0.29 11.03
CA ARG A 61 0.99 -1.13 11.23
C ARG A 61 -0.32 -1.35 11.99
N ARG A 62 -1.20 -2.16 11.41
CA ARG A 62 -2.51 -2.48 11.99
C ARG A 62 -2.66 -3.97 12.15
N GLN A 63 -3.50 -4.36 13.09
CA GLN A 63 -3.84 -5.76 13.32
C GLN A 63 -5.27 -6.01 12.84
N ARG A 64 -5.43 -7.11 12.11
CA ARG A 64 -6.75 -7.59 11.69
C ARG A 64 -7.09 -8.84 12.48
N ASP A 65 -8.32 -8.89 12.99
CA ASP A 65 -8.83 -10.03 13.74
C ASP A 65 -10.00 -10.65 12.98
N ASN A 66 -9.71 -11.74 12.24
CA ASN A 66 -10.69 -12.51 11.48
C ASN A 66 -10.69 -13.95 11.96
N GLY A 67 -10.64 -14.18 13.27
CA GLY A 67 -10.41 -15.50 13.82
C GLY A 67 -8.91 -15.85 13.89
N HIS A 68 -8.09 -15.19 13.08
CA HIS A 68 -6.64 -15.24 13.13
C HIS A 68 -6.10 -13.82 13.18
N LYS A 69 -5.30 -13.53 14.19
CA LYS A 69 -4.67 -12.22 14.31
C LYS A 69 -3.46 -12.13 13.39
N PHE A 70 -3.42 -11.15 12.52
CA PHE A 70 -2.25 -10.87 11.71
C PHE A 70 -2.04 -9.38 11.55
N TRP A 71 -0.79 -9.00 11.33
CA TRP A 71 -0.40 -7.61 11.16
C TRP A 71 -0.27 -7.29 9.68
N TYR A 72 -0.64 -6.07 9.31
CA TYR A 72 -0.49 -5.56 7.95
C TYR A 72 -0.19 -4.07 8.01
N ASN A 73 0.42 -3.55 6.95
CA ASN A 73 0.66 -2.12 6.83
C ASN A 73 -0.48 -1.47 6.05
N ALA A 74 -0.97 -0.36 6.57
CA ALA A 74 -1.97 0.46 5.90
C ALA A 74 -1.30 1.75 5.43
N TYR A 75 -1.58 2.17 4.20
CA TYR A 75 -0.90 3.29 3.55
C TYR A 75 -1.89 4.38 3.16
N TRP A 76 -1.46 5.62 3.25
CA TRP A 76 -2.22 6.77 2.77
C TRP A 76 -1.26 7.83 2.26
N LYS A 77 -1.78 8.70 1.41
CA LYS A 77 -1.01 9.78 0.81
C LYS A 77 -0.89 10.94 1.79
N THR A 78 0.30 11.51 1.89
CA THR A 78 0.55 12.70 2.71
C THR A 78 0.98 13.85 1.80
N ASP A 79 0.78 15.07 2.30
CA ASP A 79 1.26 16.26 1.59
C ASP A 79 2.47 16.82 2.34
N PRO A 80 3.68 16.64 1.79
CA PRO A 80 4.89 17.12 2.45
C PRO A 80 5.04 18.64 2.44
N ALA A 81 4.22 19.33 1.67
CA ALA A 81 4.29 20.80 1.58
C ALA A 81 3.64 21.50 2.78
N GLU A 82 2.93 20.74 3.60
CA GLU A 82 2.32 21.27 4.82
C GLU A 82 3.22 21.02 6.06
#